data_bc48fdc28ddb47a0f4d20e6297c20db8
#
_entry.id   bc48fdc28ddb47a0f4d20e6297c20db8
#
_cell.length_a   1.000
_cell.length_b   1.000
_cell.length_c   1.000
_cell.angle_alpha   90.00
_cell.angle_beta   90.00
_cell.angle_gamma   90.00
#
_symmetry.space_group_name_H-M   'P 1'
#
loop_
_entity.id
_entity.type
_entity.pdbx_description
1 polymer ?
#
loop_
_entity_poly.entity_id
_entity_poly.type
_entity_poly.pdbx_seq_one_letter_code
_entity_poly.pdbx_strand_id
1 'polypeptide(L)'
;MLTVGVVDSGLDYVSVTSMAADIPNIEPYDAIAGDTWKWNKTLADYKPSESWVLTYSFRSKTGTGFNITASANSANDGWNIVAGKSSTVTYTAGEYDWAAYVAKSGERFLVDSGKLVIKTNIEAVSTSSTGDLRSHAKKMVDNIQAVLEGRIDSDVENYSIGGRSISKIPITELVALLATYEEKLEEEEKKRRHDNKHGSGRMIKARFNNA
;
A
#
# COMPACT_ATOMS: atom_id res chain seq x y z
N MET A 1 -0.84 -36.70 -16.13
CA MET A 1 -1.77 -37.64 -16.78
C MET A 1 -2.97 -37.78 -15.85
N LEU A 2 -4.06 -37.11 -16.17
CA LEU A 2 -5.27 -37.10 -15.38
C LEU A 2 -6.16 -38.31 -15.81
N THR A 3 -6.50 -39.13 -14.85
CA THR A 3 -7.45 -40.20 -15.04
C THR A 3 -8.84 -39.66 -14.68
N VAL A 4 -9.72 -39.54 -15.67
CA VAL A 4 -11.12 -39.20 -15.47
C VAL A 4 -11.86 -40.49 -15.14
N GLY A 5 -12.30 -40.62 -13.88
CA GLY A 5 -13.25 -41.66 -13.49
C GLY A 5 -14.68 -41.18 -13.72
N VAL A 6 -15.39 -41.79 -14.65
CA VAL A 6 -16.81 -41.56 -14.85
C VAL A 6 -17.57 -42.36 -13.78
N VAL A 7 -18.28 -41.67 -12.90
CA VAL A 7 -19.33 -42.28 -12.04
C VAL A 7 -20.66 -41.73 -12.52
N ASP A 8 -21.45 -42.67 -13.06
CA ASP A 8 -22.80 -42.47 -13.57
C ASP A 8 -23.76 -42.20 -12.38
N SER A 9 -23.97 -40.95 -12.05
CA SER A 9 -25.08 -40.46 -11.24
C SER A 9 -25.26 -38.95 -11.39
N GLY A 10 -25.54 -38.47 -12.59
CA GLY A 10 -26.32 -37.23 -12.89
C GLY A 10 -26.03 -35.93 -12.12
N LEU A 11 -24.88 -35.80 -11.44
CA LEU A 11 -24.44 -34.60 -10.80
C LEU A 11 -23.04 -34.27 -11.31
N ASP A 12 -22.96 -33.29 -12.20
CA ASP A 12 -21.70 -32.70 -12.62
C ASP A 12 -21.00 -32.09 -11.40
N TYR A 13 -20.07 -32.82 -10.79
CA TYR A 13 -19.10 -32.27 -9.89
C TYR A 13 -18.10 -31.43 -10.71
N VAL A 14 -18.32 -30.14 -10.72
CA VAL A 14 -17.26 -29.21 -11.11
C VAL A 14 -16.11 -29.39 -10.11
N SER A 15 -15.10 -30.14 -10.52
CA SER A 15 -13.80 -30.16 -9.80
C SER A 15 -13.29 -28.76 -9.72
N VAL A 16 -13.44 -28.12 -8.56
CA VAL A 16 -12.75 -26.86 -8.24
C VAL A 16 -11.28 -27.22 -8.11
N THR A 17 -10.56 -27.22 -9.23
CA THR A 17 -9.12 -27.16 -9.21
C THR A 17 -8.80 -25.91 -8.40
N SER A 18 -8.21 -26.08 -7.21
CA SER A 18 -7.63 -25.00 -6.44
C SER A 18 -6.72 -24.21 -7.38
N MET A 19 -7.20 -23.07 -7.86
CA MET A 19 -6.36 -22.13 -8.56
C MET A 19 -5.37 -21.62 -7.51
N ALA A 20 -4.18 -22.20 -7.48
CA ALA A 20 -3.04 -21.56 -6.84
C ALA A 20 -2.97 -20.16 -7.46
N ALA A 21 -3.03 -19.14 -6.62
CA ALA A 21 -2.96 -17.76 -7.09
C ALA A 21 -1.74 -17.62 -8.01
N ASP A 22 -1.98 -17.15 -9.23
CA ASP A 22 -0.92 -16.98 -10.21
C ASP A 22 0.10 -15.96 -9.66
N ILE A 23 1.38 -16.37 -9.61
CA ILE A 23 2.44 -15.50 -9.09
C ILE A 23 2.83 -14.55 -10.22
N PRO A 24 2.66 -13.23 -10.05
CA PRO A 24 2.94 -12.28 -11.11
C PRO A 24 4.43 -12.24 -11.46
N ASN A 25 4.73 -11.97 -12.73
CA ASN A 25 6.09 -11.76 -13.23
C ASN A 25 6.50 -10.26 -13.21
N ILE A 26 5.74 -9.45 -12.47
CA ILE A 26 5.91 -8.01 -12.37
C ILE A 26 6.02 -7.67 -10.90
N GLU A 27 6.88 -6.73 -10.58
CA GLU A 27 7.05 -6.16 -9.25
C GLU A 27 5.74 -5.51 -8.76
N PRO A 28 5.35 -5.72 -7.49
CA PRO A 28 4.14 -5.12 -6.96
C PRO A 28 4.28 -3.60 -6.87
N TYR A 29 3.26 -2.88 -7.34
CA TYR A 29 3.15 -1.45 -7.14
C TYR A 29 2.71 -1.10 -5.70
N ASP A 30 1.87 -1.95 -5.11
CA ASP A 30 1.42 -1.81 -3.73
C ASP A 30 1.45 -3.18 -3.02
N ALA A 31 1.59 -3.13 -1.69
CA ALA A 31 1.63 -4.31 -0.85
C ALA A 31 1.12 -3.98 0.57
N ILE A 32 0.67 -4.98 1.31
CA ILE A 32 0.19 -4.83 2.69
C ILE A 32 1.27 -5.32 3.65
N ALA A 33 1.60 -4.54 4.67
CA ALA A 33 2.49 -4.97 5.74
C ALA A 33 1.91 -6.20 6.45
N GLY A 34 2.73 -7.22 6.72
CA GLY A 34 2.28 -8.46 7.35
C GLY A 34 1.67 -9.49 6.40
N ASP A 35 1.50 -9.20 5.11
CA ASP A 35 1.14 -10.19 4.10
C ASP A 35 2.40 -10.79 3.46
N THR A 36 2.27 -11.99 2.89
CA THR A 36 3.36 -12.59 2.12
C THR A 36 3.35 -12.04 0.71
N TRP A 37 4.46 -11.42 0.29
CA TRP A 37 4.64 -10.90 -1.07
C TRP A 37 5.40 -11.89 -1.91
N LYS A 38 4.93 -12.11 -3.15
CA LYS A 38 5.56 -13.05 -4.10
C LYS A 38 5.49 -12.51 -5.51
N TRP A 39 6.61 -12.57 -6.22
CA TRP A 39 6.65 -12.35 -7.67
C TRP A 39 7.83 -13.10 -8.27
N ASN A 40 7.83 -13.27 -9.59
CA ASN A 40 8.89 -13.90 -10.34
C ASN A 40 9.63 -12.86 -11.19
N LYS A 41 10.89 -13.10 -11.49
CA LYS A 41 11.67 -12.29 -12.42
C LYS A 41 12.54 -13.18 -13.28
N THR A 42 12.50 -12.96 -14.58
CA THR A 42 13.41 -13.63 -15.55
C THR A 42 14.33 -12.58 -16.14
N LEU A 43 15.63 -12.85 -16.12
CA LEU A 43 16.66 -12.00 -16.69
C LEU A 43 17.49 -12.87 -17.63
N ALA A 44 17.47 -12.54 -18.94
CA ALA A 44 18.10 -13.37 -19.98
C ALA A 44 19.62 -13.48 -19.78
N ASP A 45 20.25 -12.37 -19.38
CA ASP A 45 21.72 -12.25 -19.29
C ASP A 45 22.26 -12.53 -17.88
N TYR A 46 21.39 -12.65 -16.87
CA TYR A 46 21.80 -12.81 -15.48
C TYR A 46 21.02 -13.96 -14.84
N LYS A 47 21.42 -15.20 -15.11
CA LYS A 47 20.72 -16.40 -14.63
C LYS A 47 21.29 -16.87 -13.30
N PRO A 48 20.47 -17.49 -12.42
CA PRO A 48 20.95 -18.13 -11.20
C PRO A 48 21.98 -19.25 -11.50
N SER A 49 21.76 -19.99 -12.59
CA SER A 49 22.66 -21.05 -13.06
C SER A 49 24.10 -20.60 -13.33
N GLU A 50 24.28 -19.31 -13.57
CA GLU A 50 25.59 -18.70 -13.78
C GLU A 50 26.17 -18.06 -12.50
N SER A 51 25.62 -18.37 -11.33
CA SER A 51 26.03 -17.84 -10.02
C SER A 51 25.76 -16.33 -9.83
N TRP A 52 24.82 -15.75 -10.57
CA TRP A 52 24.33 -14.41 -10.27
C TRP A 52 23.42 -14.45 -9.04
N VAL A 53 23.41 -13.36 -8.28
CA VAL A 53 22.50 -13.14 -7.14
C VAL A 53 21.69 -11.89 -7.40
N LEU A 54 20.36 -12.01 -7.38
CA LEU A 54 19.43 -10.88 -7.53
C LEU A 54 18.99 -10.40 -6.15
N THR A 55 19.14 -9.10 -5.90
CA THR A 55 18.71 -8.44 -4.65
C THR A 55 17.92 -7.18 -4.95
N TYR A 56 16.76 -7.05 -4.33
CA TYR A 56 15.97 -5.85 -4.30
C TYR A 56 16.30 -5.03 -3.06
N SER A 57 16.58 -3.75 -3.24
CA SER A 57 16.84 -2.79 -2.15
C SER A 57 15.73 -1.77 -2.12
N PHE A 58 14.97 -1.72 -1.02
CA PHE A 58 13.88 -0.78 -0.81
C PHE A 58 14.33 0.33 0.15
N ARG A 59 14.08 1.57 -0.19
CA ARG A 59 14.43 2.74 0.63
C ARG A 59 13.24 3.69 0.74
N SER A 60 12.90 4.06 1.97
CA SER A 60 11.86 5.04 2.27
C SER A 60 12.49 6.39 2.59
N LYS A 61 11.76 7.47 2.30
CA LYS A 61 12.16 8.82 2.71
C LYS A 61 11.97 9.07 4.21
N THR A 62 11.07 8.31 4.84
CA THR A 62 10.63 8.54 6.23
C THR A 62 10.80 7.34 7.15
N GLY A 63 11.15 6.18 6.62
CA GLY A 63 11.23 4.92 7.36
C GLY A 63 12.54 4.16 7.14
N THR A 64 12.64 3.01 7.77
CA THR A 64 13.78 2.11 7.63
C THR A 64 13.70 1.36 6.30
N GLY A 65 14.81 1.34 5.55
CA GLY A 65 14.92 0.55 4.33
C GLY A 65 15.15 -0.94 4.64
N PHE A 66 14.87 -1.80 3.66
CA PHE A 66 15.08 -3.24 3.74
C PHE A 66 15.56 -3.80 2.40
N ASN A 67 16.04 -5.03 2.40
CA ASN A 67 16.45 -5.75 1.21
C ASN A 67 15.72 -7.09 1.12
N ILE A 68 15.44 -7.55 -0.10
CA ILE A 68 14.91 -8.90 -0.37
C ILE A 68 15.86 -9.56 -1.37
N THR A 69 16.45 -10.68 -0.98
CA THR A 69 17.28 -11.48 -1.88
C THR A 69 16.39 -12.54 -2.53
N ALA A 70 16.43 -12.61 -3.85
CA ALA A 70 15.70 -13.59 -4.62
C ALA A 70 16.36 -14.99 -4.51
N SER A 71 15.56 -16.02 -4.67
CA SER A 71 16.00 -17.40 -4.81
C SER A 71 15.87 -17.86 -6.26
N ALA A 72 16.69 -18.81 -6.67
CA ALA A 72 16.54 -19.43 -7.99
C ALA A 72 15.20 -20.17 -8.07
N ASN A 73 14.55 -20.15 -9.24
CA ASN A 73 13.42 -21.01 -9.53
C ASN A 73 13.90 -22.47 -9.74
N SER A 74 12.95 -23.42 -9.82
CA SER A 74 13.27 -24.85 -9.97
C SER A 74 14.02 -25.18 -11.27
N ALA A 75 13.83 -24.40 -12.33
CA ALA A 75 14.52 -24.55 -13.60
C ALA A 75 15.91 -23.90 -13.62
N ASN A 76 16.24 -23.12 -12.58
CA ASN A 76 17.49 -22.38 -12.44
C ASN A 76 17.78 -21.38 -13.60
N ASP A 77 16.72 -20.88 -14.22
CA ASP A 77 16.74 -19.93 -15.33
C ASP A 77 16.07 -18.59 -15.00
N GLY A 78 15.46 -18.49 -13.81
CA GLY A 78 14.77 -17.30 -13.31
C GLY A 78 14.78 -17.22 -11.78
N TRP A 79 14.15 -16.21 -11.27
CA TRP A 79 14.15 -15.83 -9.87
C TRP A 79 12.77 -15.88 -9.26
N ASN A 80 12.65 -16.44 -8.06
CA ASN A 80 11.49 -16.32 -7.20
C ASN A 80 11.80 -15.32 -6.08
N ILE A 81 10.99 -14.30 -5.96
CA ILE A 81 11.12 -13.30 -4.90
C ILE A 81 10.00 -13.55 -3.89
N VAL A 82 10.37 -13.76 -2.64
CA VAL A 82 9.43 -14.03 -1.55
C VAL A 82 9.82 -13.21 -0.32
N ALA A 83 8.92 -12.35 0.11
CA ALA A 83 8.98 -11.71 1.42
C ALA A 83 7.90 -12.34 2.31
N GLY A 84 8.28 -13.15 3.27
CA GLY A 84 7.35 -13.83 4.18
C GLY A 84 6.71 -12.88 5.19
N LYS A 85 5.55 -13.27 5.75
CA LYS A 85 4.79 -12.53 6.77
C LYS A 85 5.67 -12.05 7.93
N SER A 86 6.60 -12.90 8.41
CA SER A 86 7.51 -12.58 9.54
C SER A 86 8.43 -11.38 9.25
N SER A 87 8.79 -11.16 7.99
CA SER A 87 9.61 -10.00 7.58
C SER A 87 8.73 -8.79 7.28
N THR A 88 7.65 -8.98 6.51
CA THR A 88 6.81 -7.89 6.03
C THR A 88 6.04 -7.19 7.16
N VAL A 89 5.76 -7.87 8.28
CA VAL A 89 5.13 -7.27 9.48
C VAL A 89 6.00 -6.18 10.12
N THR A 90 7.31 -6.20 9.89
CA THR A 90 8.25 -5.20 10.42
C THR A 90 8.41 -4.00 9.49
N TYR A 91 7.87 -4.05 8.28
CA TYR A 91 8.00 -2.98 7.30
C TYR A 91 6.99 -1.87 7.59
N THR A 92 7.48 -0.65 7.66
CA THR A 92 6.64 0.52 7.94
C THR A 92 5.80 0.88 6.72
N ALA A 93 4.51 1.20 6.92
CA ALA A 93 3.66 1.70 5.85
C ALA A 93 4.19 3.04 5.31
N GLY A 94 4.13 3.23 3.98
CA GLY A 94 4.62 4.42 3.31
C GLY A 94 5.09 4.16 1.89
N GLU A 95 5.67 5.19 1.27
CA GLU A 95 6.25 5.12 -0.07
C GLU A 95 7.73 4.70 0.00
N TYR A 96 8.11 3.79 -0.88
CA TYR A 96 9.47 3.30 -1.05
C TYR A 96 9.89 3.42 -2.51
N ASP A 97 11.12 3.88 -2.72
CA ASP A 97 11.82 3.67 -3.97
C ASP A 97 12.58 2.33 -3.87
N TRP A 98 12.52 1.52 -4.92
CA TRP A 98 13.25 0.27 -4.97
C TRP A 98 14.16 0.19 -6.18
N ALA A 99 15.23 -0.57 -6.04
CA ALA A 99 16.16 -0.89 -7.11
C ALA A 99 16.57 -2.36 -7.01
N ALA A 100 16.56 -3.05 -8.15
CA ALA A 100 16.99 -4.43 -8.29
C ALA A 100 18.40 -4.49 -8.85
N TYR A 101 19.26 -5.25 -8.17
CA TYR A 101 20.66 -5.41 -8.53
C TYR A 101 20.99 -6.89 -8.69
N VAL A 102 21.78 -7.19 -9.72
CA VAL A 102 22.45 -8.48 -9.85
C VAL A 102 23.93 -8.31 -9.51
N ALA A 103 24.48 -9.30 -8.80
CA ALA A 103 25.87 -9.28 -8.40
C ALA A 103 26.50 -10.66 -8.58
N LYS A 104 27.77 -10.71 -9.01
CA LYS A 104 28.57 -11.91 -9.16
C LYS A 104 30.06 -11.54 -9.15
N SER A 105 30.87 -12.21 -8.32
CA SER A 105 32.34 -12.12 -8.32
C SER A 105 32.90 -10.69 -8.33
N GLY A 106 32.29 -9.76 -7.56
CA GLY A 106 32.75 -8.37 -7.47
C GLY A 106 32.08 -7.42 -8.49
N GLU A 107 31.38 -7.94 -9.45
CA GLU A 107 30.54 -7.14 -10.38
C GLU A 107 29.14 -6.94 -9.82
N ARG A 108 28.55 -5.78 -10.11
CA ARG A 108 27.19 -5.43 -9.71
C ARG A 108 26.54 -4.53 -10.75
N PHE A 109 25.37 -4.91 -11.20
CA PHE A 109 24.61 -4.15 -12.19
C PHE A 109 23.21 -3.84 -11.67
N LEU A 110 22.73 -2.63 -11.95
CA LEU A 110 21.33 -2.26 -11.77
C LEU A 110 20.53 -2.85 -12.94
N VAL A 111 19.52 -3.63 -12.67
CA VAL A 111 18.69 -4.27 -13.70
C VAL A 111 17.29 -3.70 -13.79
N ASP A 112 16.78 -3.13 -12.69
CA ASP A 112 15.46 -2.51 -12.69
C ASP A 112 15.29 -1.57 -11.48
N SER A 113 14.29 -0.67 -11.51
CA SER A 113 13.95 0.23 -10.41
C SER A 113 12.52 0.72 -10.51
N GLY A 114 11.93 1.09 -9.39
CA GLY A 114 10.56 1.58 -9.36
C GLY A 114 10.12 2.05 -7.99
N LYS A 115 8.81 2.06 -7.77
CA LYS A 115 8.16 2.48 -6.53
C LYS A 115 7.27 1.40 -5.98
N LEU A 116 7.19 1.33 -4.65
CA LEU A 116 6.29 0.46 -3.91
C LEU A 116 5.58 1.28 -2.84
N VAL A 117 4.27 1.12 -2.71
CA VAL A 117 3.48 1.68 -1.61
C VAL A 117 3.14 0.56 -0.63
N ILE A 118 3.68 0.64 0.59
CA ILE A 118 3.32 -0.30 1.66
C ILE A 118 2.13 0.26 2.42
N LYS A 119 1.02 -0.49 2.42
CA LYS A 119 -0.22 -0.16 3.13
C LYS A 119 -0.20 -0.78 4.53
N THR A 120 -0.84 -0.12 5.48
CA THR A 120 -1.02 -0.64 6.83
C THR A 120 -1.88 -1.91 6.81
N ASN A 121 -1.48 -2.91 7.58
CA ASN A 121 -2.29 -4.10 7.81
C ASN A 121 -3.48 -3.75 8.71
N ILE A 122 -4.69 -3.82 8.16
CA ILE A 122 -5.92 -3.51 8.89
C ILE A 122 -6.19 -4.57 9.97
N GLU A 123 -5.85 -5.84 9.74
CA GLU A 123 -5.99 -6.93 10.71
C GLU A 123 -5.12 -6.70 11.98
N ALA A 124 -3.93 -6.11 11.80
CA ALA A 124 -3.03 -5.81 12.91
C ALA A 124 -3.45 -4.59 13.73
N VAL A 125 -4.40 -3.79 13.24
CA VAL A 125 -5.01 -2.72 14.02
C VAL A 125 -5.88 -3.35 15.10
N SER A 126 -5.45 -3.25 16.36
CA SER A 126 -6.18 -3.82 17.49
C SER A 126 -7.64 -3.37 17.50
N THR A 127 -8.57 -4.31 17.60
CA THR A 127 -10.01 -4.02 17.73
C THR A 127 -10.34 -3.27 19.03
N SER A 128 -9.42 -3.29 20.00
CA SER A 128 -9.53 -2.57 21.29
C SER A 128 -8.83 -1.22 21.30
N SER A 129 -7.99 -0.93 20.28
CA SER A 129 -7.35 0.36 20.09
C SER A 129 -7.85 0.88 18.74
N THR A 130 -8.59 1.97 18.77
CA THR A 130 -8.96 2.70 17.55
C THR A 130 -7.68 3.16 16.85
N GLY A 131 -7.13 2.29 16.00
CA GLY A 131 -6.13 2.71 15.01
C GLY A 131 -6.79 3.81 14.19
N ASP A 132 -6.33 5.04 14.39
CA ASP A 132 -6.93 6.19 13.74
C ASP A 132 -6.57 6.20 12.25
N LEU A 133 -7.43 5.57 11.46
CA LEU A 133 -7.31 5.47 10.00
C LEU A 133 -7.79 6.73 9.28
N ARG A 134 -8.23 7.78 10.02
CA ARG A 134 -8.66 9.04 9.41
C ARG A 134 -7.49 9.74 8.73
N SER A 135 -7.77 10.40 7.61
CA SER A 135 -6.79 11.28 6.96
C SER A 135 -6.38 12.43 7.88
N HIS A 136 -5.24 13.07 7.57
CA HIS A 136 -4.81 14.25 8.31
C HIS A 136 -5.86 15.36 8.26
N ALA A 137 -6.49 15.57 7.10
CA ALA A 137 -7.54 16.57 6.96
C ALA A 137 -8.73 16.27 7.88
N LYS A 138 -9.19 15.01 7.93
CA LYS A 138 -10.29 14.60 8.81
C LYS A 138 -9.93 14.79 10.31
N LYS A 139 -8.71 14.43 10.72
CA LYS A 139 -8.23 14.66 12.10
C LYS A 139 -8.23 16.13 12.47
N MET A 140 -7.79 16.99 11.55
CA MET A 140 -7.79 18.44 11.80
C MET A 140 -9.19 19.01 11.90
N VAL A 141 -10.13 18.61 11.02
CA VAL A 141 -11.55 18.99 11.12
C VAL A 141 -12.12 18.60 12.47
N ASP A 142 -11.98 17.33 12.89
CA ASP A 142 -12.52 16.83 14.16
C ASP A 142 -11.91 17.56 15.37
N ASN A 143 -10.61 17.82 15.36
CA ASN A 143 -9.93 18.53 16.44
C ASN A 143 -10.37 20.00 16.54
N ILE A 144 -10.52 20.70 15.40
CA ILE A 144 -10.98 22.10 15.40
C ILE A 144 -12.43 22.17 15.86
N GLN A 145 -13.31 21.27 15.40
CA GLN A 145 -14.70 21.19 15.84
C GLN A 145 -14.78 20.96 17.36
N ALA A 146 -14.01 20.00 17.91
CA ALA A 146 -13.97 19.76 19.36
C ALA A 146 -13.49 20.98 20.15
N VAL A 147 -12.52 21.75 19.62
CA VAL A 147 -12.08 23.00 20.26
C VAL A 147 -13.17 24.08 20.20
N LEU A 148 -13.90 24.19 19.08
CA LEU A 148 -15.00 25.15 18.96
C LEU A 148 -16.16 24.79 19.90
N GLU A 149 -16.55 23.51 19.98
CA GLU A 149 -17.57 23.01 20.91
C GLU A 149 -17.18 23.28 22.36
N GLY A 150 -15.93 22.97 22.75
CA GLY A 150 -15.44 23.23 24.11
C GLY A 150 -15.30 24.71 24.49
N ARG A 151 -15.31 25.63 23.50
CA ARG A 151 -15.28 27.07 23.74
C ARG A 151 -16.65 27.71 23.93
N ILE A 152 -17.71 27.03 23.45
CA ILE A 152 -19.10 27.53 23.65
C ILE A 152 -19.43 27.53 25.14
N ASP A 153 -18.84 26.61 25.92
CA ASP A 153 -19.06 26.50 27.38
C ASP A 153 -18.12 27.38 28.24
N SER A 154 -17.05 27.98 27.64
CA SER A 154 -16.04 28.74 28.40
C SER A 154 -15.75 30.08 27.72
N ASP A 155 -16.35 31.15 28.19
CA ASP A 155 -16.34 32.51 27.64
C ASP A 155 -15.02 33.30 27.88
N VAL A 156 -13.86 32.62 28.02
CA VAL A 156 -12.59 33.28 28.34
C VAL A 156 -11.59 33.13 27.22
N GLU A 157 -11.43 34.19 26.42
CA GLU A 157 -10.43 34.25 25.33
C GLU A 157 -8.98 34.45 25.80
N ASN A 158 -8.80 35.02 27.00
CA ASN A 158 -7.48 35.36 27.52
C ASN A 158 -7.31 35.01 29.00
N TYR A 159 -6.18 34.42 29.37
CA TYR A 159 -5.74 34.17 30.72
C TYR A 159 -4.51 35.01 31.05
N SER A 160 -4.52 35.66 32.24
CA SER A 160 -3.31 36.22 32.79
C SER A 160 -2.94 35.45 34.07
N ILE A 161 -1.84 34.73 34.06
CA ILE A 161 -1.29 34.01 35.22
C ILE A 161 0.15 34.42 35.43
N GLY A 162 0.45 34.98 36.59
CA GLY A 162 1.84 35.34 36.99
C GLY A 162 2.51 36.34 36.05
N GLY A 163 1.78 37.32 35.47
CA GLY A 163 2.30 38.34 34.58
C GLY A 163 2.54 37.88 33.14
N ARG A 164 2.09 36.67 32.78
CA ARG A 164 2.13 36.16 31.39
C ARG A 164 0.71 36.10 30.84
N SER A 165 0.47 36.76 29.70
CA SER A 165 -0.77 36.67 28.93
C SER A 165 -0.68 35.51 27.97
N ILE A 166 -1.63 34.57 28.04
CA ILE A 166 -1.81 33.49 27.09
C ILE A 166 -3.07 33.83 26.30
N SER A 167 -2.92 34.19 25.03
CA SER A 167 -4.04 34.37 24.11
C SER A 167 -4.36 33.07 23.37
N LYS A 168 -5.63 32.72 23.33
CA LYS A 168 -6.12 31.61 22.48
C LYS A 168 -6.31 32.15 21.03
N ILE A 169 -6.18 31.26 20.06
CA ILE A 169 -6.50 31.59 18.66
C ILE A 169 -7.94 32.11 18.59
N PRO A 170 -8.23 33.27 17.95
CA PRO A 170 -9.60 33.79 17.82
C PRO A 170 -10.53 32.78 17.14
N ILE A 171 -11.80 32.77 17.55
CA ILE A 171 -12.81 31.87 16.98
C ILE A 171 -12.94 32.07 15.46
N THR A 172 -12.84 33.30 14.98
CA THR A 172 -12.88 33.63 13.54
C THR A 172 -11.76 32.96 12.75
N GLU A 173 -10.54 32.89 13.31
CA GLU A 173 -9.42 32.21 12.69
C GLU A 173 -9.58 30.68 12.70
N LEU A 174 -10.15 30.13 13.78
CA LEU A 174 -10.46 28.70 13.86
C LEU A 174 -11.53 28.30 12.85
N VAL A 175 -12.57 29.13 12.64
CA VAL A 175 -13.60 28.88 11.63
C VAL A 175 -13.02 28.96 10.22
N ALA A 176 -12.14 29.92 9.96
CA ALA A 176 -11.46 30.00 8.65
C ALA A 176 -10.54 28.78 8.41
N LEU A 177 -9.84 28.33 9.45
CA LEU A 177 -9.00 27.13 9.38
C LEU A 177 -9.85 25.86 9.15
N LEU A 178 -11.00 25.77 9.83
CA LEU A 178 -11.96 24.67 9.63
C LEU A 178 -12.39 24.58 8.17
N ALA A 179 -12.85 25.69 7.58
CA ALA A 179 -13.27 25.74 6.19
C ALA A 179 -12.16 25.27 5.23
N THR A 180 -10.90 25.66 5.49
CA THR A 180 -9.74 25.23 4.67
C THR A 180 -9.51 23.72 4.74
N TYR A 181 -9.69 23.10 5.90
CA TYR A 181 -9.51 21.65 6.06
C TYR A 181 -10.71 20.85 5.56
N GLU A 182 -11.92 21.39 5.64
CA GLU A 182 -13.12 20.80 5.02
C GLU A 182 -12.98 20.76 3.48
N GLU A 183 -12.47 21.84 2.85
CA GLU A 183 -12.18 21.86 1.42
C GLU A 183 -11.15 20.76 1.03
N LYS A 184 -10.06 20.64 1.79
CA LYS A 184 -9.08 19.57 1.57
C LYS A 184 -9.69 18.18 1.72
N LEU A 185 -10.56 17.98 2.70
CA LEU A 185 -11.25 16.71 2.91
C LEU A 185 -12.17 16.38 1.73
N GLU A 186 -12.89 17.35 1.20
CA GLU A 186 -13.69 17.17 0.00
C GLU A 186 -12.85 16.81 -1.24
N GLU A 187 -11.67 17.41 -1.39
CA GLU A 187 -10.74 17.08 -2.47
C GLU A 187 -10.21 15.63 -2.34
N GLU A 188 -9.84 15.21 -1.13
CA GLU A 188 -9.45 13.82 -0.87
C GLU A 188 -10.58 12.84 -1.21
N GLU A 189 -11.82 13.17 -0.85
CA GLU A 189 -12.98 12.34 -1.16
C GLU A 189 -13.32 12.32 -2.65
N LYS A 190 -13.20 13.44 -3.36
CA LYS A 190 -13.37 13.50 -4.81
C LYS A 190 -12.33 12.63 -5.52
N LYS A 191 -11.06 12.70 -5.10
CA LYS A 191 -9.97 11.86 -5.60
C LYS A 191 -10.25 10.39 -5.34
N ARG A 192 -10.64 10.00 -4.13
CA ARG A 192 -10.98 8.62 -3.78
C ARG A 192 -12.17 8.09 -4.60
N ARG A 193 -13.22 8.90 -4.84
CA ARG A 193 -14.35 8.52 -5.70
C ARG A 193 -13.92 8.34 -7.16
N HIS A 194 -13.00 9.18 -7.64
CA HIS A 194 -12.45 9.06 -8.98
C HIS A 194 -11.61 7.78 -9.12
N ASP A 195 -10.72 7.51 -8.18
CA ASP A 195 -9.87 6.32 -8.18
C ASP A 195 -10.70 5.02 -8.07
N ASN A 196 -11.76 5.01 -7.26
CA ASN A 196 -12.68 3.88 -7.15
C ASN A 196 -13.56 3.67 -8.41
N LYS A 197 -13.85 4.72 -9.19
CA LYS A 197 -14.56 4.60 -10.48
C LYS A 197 -13.67 4.09 -11.61
N HIS A 198 -12.35 4.19 -11.46
CA HIS A 198 -11.34 3.66 -12.38
C HIS A 198 -10.83 2.29 -11.93
N GLY A 199 -11.66 1.50 -11.21
CA GLY A 199 -11.41 0.10 -10.93
C GLY A 199 -10.96 -0.60 -12.20
N SER A 200 -9.84 -1.32 -12.14
CA SER A 200 -9.08 -1.98 -13.18
C SER A 200 -9.95 -2.55 -14.31
N GLY A 201 -10.14 -1.78 -15.36
CA GLY A 201 -10.89 -2.19 -16.53
C GLY A 201 -11.44 -0.99 -17.28
N ARG A 202 -10.65 -0.41 -18.16
CA ARG A 202 -11.16 0.48 -19.22
C ARG A 202 -12.12 -0.32 -20.07
N MET A 203 -13.41 -0.34 -19.72
CA MET A 203 -14.44 -0.82 -20.62
C MET A 203 -14.72 0.31 -21.63
N ILE A 204 -14.06 0.27 -22.79
CA ILE A 204 -14.39 1.14 -23.92
C ILE A 204 -15.65 0.53 -24.54
N LYS A 205 -16.82 1.14 -24.28
CA LYS A 205 -18.04 0.83 -25.04
C LYS A 205 -17.95 1.53 -26.41
N ALA A 206 -17.42 0.81 -27.41
CA ALA A 206 -17.53 1.25 -28.79
C ALA A 206 -18.98 0.94 -29.27
N ARG A 207 -19.75 1.99 -29.61
CA ARG A 207 -20.99 1.84 -30.37
C ARG A 207 -20.63 1.86 -31.85
N PHE A 208 -20.85 0.76 -32.54
CA PHE A 208 -20.83 0.75 -34.00
C PHE A 208 -22.25 1.11 -34.47
N ASN A 209 -22.42 2.24 -35.13
CA ASN A 209 -23.62 2.53 -35.91
C ASN A 209 -23.49 1.80 -37.24
N ASN A 210 -24.32 0.80 -37.47
CA ASN A 210 -24.55 0.28 -38.81
C ASN A 210 -25.38 1.32 -39.58
N ALA A 211 -24.78 1.88 -40.64
CA ALA A 211 -25.50 2.63 -41.67
C ALA A 211 -26.15 1.67 -42.65
#